data_895eb6b9fe9893c5baff7134c9c671f3
#
_entry.id   895eb6b9fe9893c5baff7134c9c671f3
#
_cell.length_a   1.000
_cell.length_b   1.000
_cell.length_c   1.000
_cell.angle_alpha   90.00
_cell.angle_beta   90.00
_cell.angle_gamma   90.00
#
_symmetry.space_group_name_H-M   'P 1'
#
loop_
_entity.id
_entity.type
_entity.pdbx_description
1 polymer ?
#
loop_
_entity_poly.entity_id
_entity_poly.type
_entity_poly.pdbx_seq_one_letter_code
_entity_poly.pdbx_strand_id
1 'polypeptide(L)'
;IIAIPGRIEALRDAVETSGIAADVVTVDGPFPPPRKNAVTAHLSESGDAREAAVLYTSGTTGNPKGCVLDNSYFTEVAQFYAGLGGIADLSEAGERMITPLPIFHMNAMAYSFMAMLRVGGCLTALDRFHPRTWWQSVRDSGATCLHYLGVMPSILMELPQSENDRTHKVRFGFGAGVAPKLHAAFENRFGFPLSEGWAMTETGAGAVIANNQPDRLVGKAALGRLPDWLEIRLVDENGRDVPDDEPGELLVRRKGSDPRRGFFREYYKDPEATETAWANGWFHTGDVVRREKNGFLFFVDRRKNVIRRSGENIAAVEVESVLMRHPDVTAAGVAPVPDPIRGDEVFACLTVSDPTPETAEQITRWALDQMAYYKVPGYIAFVDSLPLTSTQKIQRAELKALALHHLEKSSTINLVHLKKRRVS
;
A
#
# COMPACT_ATOMS: atom_id res chain seq x y z
N ILE A 1 -15.41 24.88 -0.83
CA ILE A 1 -15.30 23.41 -0.86
C ILE A 1 -16.23 22.91 -1.95
N ILE A 2 -15.71 22.10 -2.88
CA ILE A 2 -16.49 21.47 -3.93
C ILE A 2 -16.74 20.01 -3.53
N ALA A 3 -17.99 19.57 -3.53
CA ALA A 3 -18.38 18.24 -3.08
C ALA A 3 -19.36 17.56 -4.05
N ILE A 4 -19.36 16.23 -4.05
CA ILE A 4 -20.42 15.45 -4.67
C ILE A 4 -21.70 15.53 -3.84
N PRO A 5 -22.92 15.43 -4.44
CA PRO A 5 -24.19 15.61 -3.73
C PRO A 5 -24.32 14.82 -2.41
N GLY A 6 -23.93 13.56 -2.40
CA GLY A 6 -24.02 12.69 -1.21
C GLY A 6 -23.06 13.01 -0.05
N ARG A 7 -22.20 14.04 -0.17
CA ARG A 7 -21.26 14.46 0.89
C ARG A 7 -21.50 15.89 1.38
N ILE A 8 -22.44 16.61 0.81
CA ILE A 8 -22.66 18.04 1.08
C ILE A 8 -23.02 18.29 2.53
N GLU A 9 -23.97 17.56 3.09
CA GLU A 9 -24.42 17.75 4.47
C GLU A 9 -23.30 17.54 5.46
N ALA A 10 -22.59 16.40 5.36
CA ALA A 10 -21.45 16.10 6.24
C ALA A 10 -20.34 17.17 6.16
N LEU A 11 -20.11 17.76 4.97
CA LEU A 11 -19.12 18.81 4.80
C LEU A 11 -19.60 20.16 5.33
N ARG A 12 -20.89 20.47 5.24
CA ARG A 12 -21.47 21.68 5.85
C ARG A 12 -21.38 21.61 7.37
N ASP A 13 -21.75 20.47 7.96
CA ASP A 13 -21.63 20.24 9.40
C ASP A 13 -20.18 20.38 9.88
N ALA A 14 -19.23 19.83 9.11
CA ALA A 14 -17.81 19.95 9.42
C ALA A 14 -17.30 21.40 9.33
N VAL A 15 -17.75 22.17 8.34
CA VAL A 15 -17.43 23.59 8.19
C VAL A 15 -18.00 24.40 9.35
N GLU A 16 -19.26 24.18 9.71
CA GLU A 16 -19.92 24.83 10.84
C GLU A 16 -19.20 24.49 12.15
N THR A 17 -18.93 23.23 12.41
CA THR A 17 -18.23 22.76 13.62
C THR A 17 -16.81 23.32 13.72
N SER A 18 -16.12 23.48 12.60
CA SER A 18 -14.74 24.01 12.57
C SER A 18 -14.65 25.53 12.73
N GLY A 19 -15.76 26.24 12.59
CA GLY A 19 -15.78 27.71 12.60
C GLY A 19 -15.09 28.36 11.39
N ILE A 20 -14.75 27.57 10.35
CA ILE A 20 -14.10 28.07 9.13
C ILE A 20 -15.16 28.70 8.21
N ALA A 21 -14.93 29.93 7.75
CA ALA A 21 -15.78 30.57 6.75
C ALA A 21 -15.52 30.00 5.35
N ALA A 22 -16.23 28.95 4.97
CA ALA A 22 -16.10 28.30 3.65
C ALA A 22 -17.48 28.02 3.03
N ASP A 23 -17.58 28.25 1.71
CA ASP A 23 -18.78 27.84 0.96
C ASP A 23 -18.64 26.36 0.55
N VAL A 24 -19.69 25.58 0.74
CA VAL A 24 -19.77 24.20 0.28
C VAL A 24 -20.76 24.14 -0.90
N VAL A 25 -20.24 23.83 -2.07
CA VAL A 25 -20.99 23.77 -3.35
C VAL A 25 -20.95 22.36 -3.95
N THR A 26 -21.98 22.01 -4.73
CA THR A 26 -21.99 20.76 -5.50
C THR A 26 -21.13 20.88 -6.73
N VAL A 27 -20.50 19.77 -7.14
CA VAL A 27 -19.68 19.70 -8.36
C VAL A 27 -20.47 20.03 -9.64
N ASP A 28 -21.78 19.76 -9.63
CA ASP A 28 -22.75 20.00 -10.70
C ASP A 28 -23.61 21.28 -10.50
N GLY A 29 -23.36 22.01 -9.41
CA GLY A 29 -24.06 23.25 -9.09
C GLY A 29 -23.34 24.50 -9.58
N PRO A 30 -24.01 25.66 -9.52
CA PRO A 30 -23.38 26.93 -9.87
C PRO A 30 -22.25 27.25 -8.86
N PHE A 31 -21.08 27.62 -9.38
CA PHE A 31 -19.99 28.11 -8.55
C PHE A 31 -20.30 29.56 -8.09
N PRO A 32 -20.07 29.88 -6.81
CA PRO A 32 -20.18 31.25 -6.35
C PRO A 32 -19.16 32.13 -7.07
N PRO A 33 -19.47 33.42 -7.28
CA PRO A 33 -18.51 34.35 -7.88
C PRO A 33 -17.24 34.44 -6.99
N PRO A 34 -16.07 34.70 -7.57
CA PRO A 34 -14.84 34.89 -6.81
C PRO A 34 -15.06 35.96 -5.70
N ARG A 35 -14.64 35.66 -4.48
CA ARG A 35 -14.71 36.65 -3.39
C ARG A 35 -13.87 37.85 -3.75
N LYS A 36 -14.43 39.07 -3.70
CA LYS A 36 -13.74 40.32 -4.03
C LYS A 36 -12.49 40.59 -3.19
N ASN A 37 -12.38 39.95 -2.03
CA ASN A 37 -11.23 40.02 -1.12
C ASN A 37 -10.47 38.70 -1.04
N ALA A 38 -10.44 37.91 -2.12
CA ALA A 38 -9.48 36.82 -2.20
C ALA A 38 -8.10 37.44 -1.98
N VAL A 39 -7.48 37.14 -0.83
CA VAL A 39 -6.10 37.50 -0.57
C VAL A 39 -5.31 36.88 -1.71
N THR A 40 -4.81 37.71 -2.61
CA THR A 40 -3.71 37.32 -3.50
C THR A 40 -2.59 36.98 -2.55
N ALA A 41 -2.44 35.70 -2.19
CA ALA A 41 -1.29 35.25 -1.48
C ALA A 41 -0.09 35.76 -2.29
N HIS A 42 0.78 36.57 -1.67
CA HIS A 42 2.02 36.94 -2.29
C HIS A 42 2.80 35.66 -2.52
N LEU A 43 2.80 35.21 -3.77
CA LEU A 43 3.49 34.01 -4.18
C LEU A 43 4.99 34.33 -4.18
N SER A 44 5.57 34.32 -2.99
CA SER A 44 6.99 34.66 -2.77
C SER A 44 7.94 33.52 -3.12
N GLU A 45 7.39 32.29 -3.24
CA GLU A 45 8.19 31.10 -3.57
C GLU A 45 8.26 30.88 -5.09
N SER A 46 9.33 30.22 -5.54
CA SER A 46 9.45 29.77 -6.93
C SER A 46 8.29 28.83 -7.28
N GLY A 47 7.94 28.71 -8.56
CA GLY A 47 6.85 27.83 -9.00
C GLY A 47 7.00 26.40 -8.51
N ASP A 48 8.23 25.89 -8.40
CA ASP A 48 8.53 24.53 -7.98
C ASP A 48 8.32 24.28 -6.49
N ALA A 49 8.63 25.25 -5.63
CA ALA A 49 8.49 25.13 -4.18
C ALA A 49 7.07 25.42 -3.67
N ARG A 50 6.13 25.82 -4.53
CA ARG A 50 4.74 26.09 -4.11
C ARG A 50 4.04 24.82 -3.71
N GLU A 51 3.28 24.90 -2.63
CA GLU A 51 2.37 23.83 -2.19
C GLU A 51 1.32 23.57 -3.28
N ALA A 52 1.26 22.33 -3.74
CA ALA A 52 0.32 21.88 -4.75
C ALA A 52 -0.82 21.06 -4.16
N ALA A 53 -0.53 20.23 -3.15
CA ALA A 53 -1.52 19.39 -2.50
C ALA A 53 -1.12 19.03 -1.07
N VAL A 54 -2.13 18.69 -0.26
CA VAL A 54 -1.94 18.00 1.02
C VAL A 54 -2.66 16.66 0.91
N LEU A 55 -1.89 15.57 0.90
CA LEU A 55 -2.43 14.21 0.88
C LEU A 55 -2.36 13.58 2.27
N TYR A 56 -3.51 13.17 2.79
CA TYR A 56 -3.57 12.51 4.09
C TYR A 56 -3.23 11.03 3.97
N THR A 57 -2.27 10.59 4.80
CA THR A 57 -1.91 9.18 4.96
C THR A 57 -2.45 8.65 6.28
N SER A 58 -2.80 7.36 6.35
CA SER A 58 -3.15 6.70 7.60
C SER A 58 -1.88 6.60 8.46
N GLY A 59 -1.65 7.61 9.31
CA GLY A 59 -0.46 7.70 10.16
C GLY A 59 -0.19 6.41 10.96
N THR A 60 1.08 6.17 11.24
CA THR A 60 1.52 5.03 12.07
C THR A 60 1.03 5.15 13.52
N THR A 61 0.67 6.35 13.98
CA THR A 61 0.21 6.66 15.34
C THR A 61 -1.32 6.64 15.52
N GLY A 62 -2.08 6.30 14.47
CA GLY A 62 -3.55 6.26 14.49
C GLY A 62 -4.21 7.49 13.90
N ASN A 63 -3.66 8.69 14.06
CA ASN A 63 -4.18 9.90 13.44
C ASN A 63 -3.62 10.08 12.02
N PRO A 64 -4.46 10.43 11.03
CA PRO A 64 -4.00 10.74 9.69
C PRO A 64 -3.04 11.92 9.69
N LYS A 65 -1.92 11.80 8.95
CA LYS A 65 -0.97 12.91 8.74
C LYS A 65 -1.11 13.45 7.33
N GLY A 66 -1.14 14.76 7.20
CA GLY A 66 -1.19 15.43 5.90
C GLY A 66 0.22 15.65 5.35
N CYS A 67 0.57 14.97 4.26
CA CYS A 67 1.82 15.20 3.54
C CYS A 67 1.67 16.45 2.66
N VAL A 68 2.46 17.47 2.91
CA VAL A 68 2.54 18.66 2.06
C VAL A 68 3.40 18.32 0.84
N LEU A 69 2.80 18.41 -0.33
CA LEU A 69 3.43 18.13 -1.62
C LEU A 69 3.51 19.43 -2.41
N ASP A 70 4.69 19.79 -2.89
CA ASP A 70 4.92 20.94 -3.73
C ASP A 70 4.84 20.59 -5.24
N ASN A 71 4.96 21.58 -6.11
CA ASN A 71 4.94 21.34 -7.55
C ASN A 71 6.13 20.47 -8.00
N SER A 72 7.28 20.60 -7.35
CA SER A 72 8.48 19.81 -7.69
C SER A 72 8.26 18.32 -7.45
N TYR A 73 7.52 17.94 -6.40
CA TYR A 73 7.14 16.57 -6.15
C TYR A 73 6.41 15.94 -7.34
N PHE A 74 5.44 16.64 -7.91
CA PHE A 74 4.64 16.16 -9.05
C PHE A 74 5.46 16.08 -10.34
N THR A 75 6.29 17.09 -10.61
CA THR A 75 7.15 17.11 -11.81
C THR A 75 8.25 16.04 -11.74
N GLU A 76 8.84 15.80 -10.58
CA GLU A 76 9.82 14.72 -10.36
C GLU A 76 9.18 13.34 -10.54
N VAL A 77 7.95 13.12 -10.03
CA VAL A 77 7.22 11.86 -10.26
C VAL A 77 6.92 11.65 -11.74
N ALA A 78 6.46 12.69 -12.45
CA ALA A 78 6.22 12.62 -13.88
C ALA A 78 7.48 12.24 -14.67
N GLN A 79 8.59 12.89 -14.36
CA GLN A 79 9.88 12.64 -15.00
C GLN A 79 10.41 11.24 -14.69
N PHE A 80 10.33 10.84 -13.42
CA PHE A 80 10.72 9.50 -12.98
C PHE A 80 9.96 8.42 -13.73
N TYR A 81 8.62 8.49 -13.77
CA TYR A 81 7.82 7.43 -14.38
C TYR A 81 7.99 7.41 -15.91
N ALA A 82 8.02 8.56 -16.56
CA ALA A 82 8.31 8.64 -18.01
C ALA A 82 9.69 8.07 -18.37
N GLY A 83 10.67 8.15 -17.46
CA GLY A 83 12.02 7.64 -17.65
C GLY A 83 12.27 6.24 -17.04
N LEU A 84 11.24 5.57 -16.48
CA LEU A 84 11.42 4.31 -15.78
C LEU A 84 11.91 3.17 -16.68
N GLY A 85 11.42 3.12 -17.94
CA GLY A 85 11.84 2.14 -18.93
C GLY A 85 11.53 0.69 -18.56
N GLY A 86 12.26 -0.25 -19.16
CA GLY A 86 12.06 -1.68 -18.94
C GLY A 86 10.69 -2.15 -19.43
N ILE A 87 10.03 -3.03 -18.67
CA ILE A 87 8.67 -3.49 -19.02
C ILE A 87 7.59 -2.42 -18.82
N ALA A 88 7.87 -1.39 -18.04
CA ALA A 88 6.96 -0.28 -17.75
C ALA A 88 7.28 0.98 -18.56
N ASP A 89 7.91 0.82 -19.73
CA ASP A 89 8.28 1.89 -20.63
C ASP A 89 7.05 2.61 -21.21
N LEU A 90 6.97 3.93 -21.01
CA LEU A 90 5.91 4.78 -21.52
C LEU A 90 6.28 5.37 -22.87
N SER A 91 5.34 5.27 -23.84
CA SER A 91 5.51 5.78 -25.17
C SER A 91 5.02 7.23 -25.31
N GLU A 92 5.81 8.11 -25.92
CA GLU A 92 5.38 9.44 -26.31
C GLU A 92 4.48 9.44 -27.58
N ALA A 93 4.28 8.28 -28.22
CA ALA A 93 3.51 8.12 -29.45
C ALA A 93 2.06 7.68 -29.19
N GLY A 94 1.38 8.25 -28.21
CA GLY A 94 -0.04 7.99 -27.95
C GLY A 94 -0.31 7.00 -26.82
N GLU A 95 0.39 7.11 -25.72
CA GLU A 95 0.16 6.28 -24.52
C GLU A 95 -1.23 6.51 -23.95
N ARG A 96 -1.90 5.42 -23.56
CA ARG A 96 -3.23 5.45 -22.97
C ARG A 96 -3.26 4.61 -21.70
N MET A 97 -3.42 5.28 -20.57
CA MET A 97 -3.47 4.61 -19.27
C MET A 97 -4.89 4.54 -18.75
N ILE A 98 -5.26 3.39 -18.17
CA ILE A 98 -6.49 3.25 -17.39
C ILE A 98 -6.15 2.99 -15.93
N THR A 99 -6.84 3.68 -15.02
CA THR A 99 -6.71 3.49 -13.57
C THR A 99 -8.07 3.54 -12.89
N PRO A 100 -8.40 2.58 -12.02
CA PRO A 100 -9.56 2.62 -11.14
C PRO A 100 -9.19 3.14 -9.75
N LEU A 101 -7.94 3.58 -9.57
CA LEU A 101 -7.43 4.04 -8.28
C LEU A 101 -7.90 5.46 -8.01
N PRO A 102 -8.23 5.79 -6.75
CA PRO A 102 -8.75 7.11 -6.41
C PRO A 102 -7.77 8.23 -6.73
N ILE A 103 -8.23 9.27 -7.40
CA ILE A 103 -7.41 10.41 -7.81
C ILE A 103 -6.86 11.22 -6.61
N PHE A 104 -7.40 11.03 -5.40
CA PHE A 104 -6.91 11.64 -4.17
C PHE A 104 -5.75 10.84 -3.52
N HIS A 105 -5.29 9.76 -4.13
CA HIS A 105 -4.08 9.03 -3.74
C HIS A 105 -2.93 9.32 -4.69
N MET A 106 -1.72 9.32 -4.16
CA MET A 106 -0.51 9.64 -4.91
C MET A 106 -0.32 8.76 -6.15
N ASN A 107 -0.75 7.50 -6.13
CA ASN A 107 -0.65 6.62 -7.30
C ASN A 107 -1.42 7.19 -8.50
N ALA A 108 -2.69 7.54 -8.35
CA ALA A 108 -3.47 8.09 -9.46
C ALA A 108 -3.14 9.57 -9.74
N MET A 109 -2.98 10.40 -8.69
CA MET A 109 -2.71 11.83 -8.84
C MET A 109 -1.31 12.11 -9.36
N ALA A 110 -0.29 11.52 -8.73
CA ALA A 110 1.10 11.83 -9.07
C ALA A 110 1.65 10.89 -10.16
N TYR A 111 1.50 9.56 -10.01
CA TYR A 111 2.05 8.65 -11.02
C TYR A 111 1.19 8.60 -12.28
N SER A 112 -0.11 8.23 -12.19
CA SER A 112 -0.93 8.05 -13.40
C SER A 112 -1.13 9.36 -14.16
N PHE A 113 -1.65 10.39 -13.48
CA PHE A 113 -2.03 11.64 -14.12
C PHE A 113 -0.82 12.39 -14.65
N MET A 114 0.20 12.59 -13.81
CA MET A 114 1.35 13.39 -14.19
C MET A 114 2.24 12.71 -15.24
N ALA A 115 2.34 11.36 -15.21
CA ALA A 115 3.05 10.65 -16.27
C ALA A 115 2.35 10.81 -17.63
N MET A 116 1.02 10.67 -17.67
CA MET A 116 0.27 10.87 -18.91
C MET A 116 0.39 12.32 -19.40
N LEU A 117 0.35 13.28 -18.49
CA LEU A 117 0.59 14.69 -18.85
C LEU A 117 2.01 14.89 -19.45
N ARG A 118 3.02 14.23 -18.86
CA ARG A 118 4.43 14.36 -19.29
C ARG A 118 4.68 13.78 -20.69
N VAL A 119 4.06 12.66 -21.03
CA VAL A 119 4.24 12.00 -22.33
C VAL A 119 3.19 12.41 -23.38
N GLY A 120 2.33 13.39 -23.07
CA GLY A 120 1.22 13.78 -23.98
C GLY A 120 0.19 12.67 -24.17
N GLY A 121 0.07 11.78 -23.20
CA GLY A 121 -0.82 10.62 -23.22
C GLY A 121 -2.25 10.93 -22.79
N CYS A 122 -3.07 9.90 -22.69
CA CYS A 122 -4.47 9.97 -22.27
C CYS A 122 -4.66 9.14 -20.98
N LEU A 123 -5.25 9.74 -19.96
CA LEU A 123 -5.66 9.04 -18.74
C LEU A 123 -7.17 8.78 -18.76
N THR A 124 -7.57 7.51 -18.64
CA THR A 124 -8.93 7.11 -18.31
C THR A 124 -9.00 6.78 -16.84
N ALA A 125 -9.59 7.68 -16.05
CA ALA A 125 -9.82 7.47 -14.62
C ALA A 125 -11.25 6.95 -14.41
N LEU A 126 -11.39 5.81 -13.75
CA LEU A 126 -12.67 5.25 -13.36
C LEU A 126 -13.04 5.72 -11.94
N ASP A 127 -14.34 5.73 -11.64
CA ASP A 127 -14.85 6.02 -10.28
C ASP A 127 -14.35 5.00 -9.24
N ARG A 128 -14.20 3.74 -9.66
CA ARG A 128 -13.70 2.62 -8.87
C ARG A 128 -13.41 1.41 -9.75
N PHE A 129 -12.86 0.37 -9.14
CA PHE A 129 -12.69 -0.92 -9.81
C PHE A 129 -14.03 -1.65 -9.91
N HIS A 130 -14.41 -2.00 -11.16
CA HIS A 130 -15.60 -2.78 -11.50
C HIS A 130 -15.18 -4.10 -12.14
N PRO A 131 -15.03 -5.20 -11.37
CA PRO A 131 -14.45 -6.45 -11.87
C PRO A 131 -15.14 -7.00 -13.13
N ARG A 132 -16.48 -7.00 -13.15
CA ARG A 132 -17.26 -7.60 -14.25
C ARG A 132 -17.16 -6.85 -15.56
N THR A 133 -16.95 -5.54 -15.53
CA THR A 133 -16.86 -4.66 -16.72
C THR A 133 -15.44 -4.15 -16.96
N TRP A 134 -14.46 -4.59 -16.14
CA TRP A 134 -13.08 -4.12 -16.23
C TRP A 134 -12.48 -4.25 -17.63
N TRP A 135 -12.52 -5.45 -18.20
CA TRP A 135 -11.95 -5.69 -19.52
C TRP A 135 -12.68 -4.96 -20.63
N GLN A 136 -13.99 -4.71 -20.49
CA GLN A 136 -14.72 -3.84 -21.40
C GLN A 136 -14.20 -2.40 -21.32
N SER A 137 -14.04 -1.85 -20.11
CA SER A 137 -13.48 -0.51 -19.91
C SER A 137 -12.05 -0.38 -20.47
N VAL A 138 -11.22 -1.42 -20.30
CA VAL A 138 -9.86 -1.48 -20.88
C VAL A 138 -9.91 -1.42 -22.41
N ARG A 139 -10.80 -2.16 -23.04
CA ARG A 139 -10.97 -2.15 -24.52
C ARG A 139 -11.50 -0.81 -25.01
N ASP A 140 -12.56 -0.31 -24.40
CA ASP A 140 -13.24 0.93 -24.82
C ASP A 140 -12.33 2.15 -24.68
N SER A 141 -11.51 2.20 -23.63
CA SER A 141 -10.51 3.25 -23.46
C SER A 141 -9.33 3.11 -24.43
N GLY A 142 -9.15 1.95 -25.06
CA GLY A 142 -7.99 1.62 -25.87
C GLY A 142 -6.69 1.62 -25.06
N ALA A 143 -6.76 1.29 -23.77
CA ALA A 143 -5.63 1.37 -22.86
C ALA A 143 -4.44 0.53 -23.31
N THR A 144 -3.25 1.12 -23.25
CA THR A 144 -1.95 0.51 -23.58
C THR A 144 -1.17 0.14 -22.33
N CYS A 145 -1.52 0.75 -21.19
CA CYS A 145 -1.04 0.40 -19.87
C CYS A 145 -2.11 0.62 -18.80
N LEU A 146 -1.92 0.02 -17.64
CA LEU A 146 -2.88 0.15 -16.54
C LEU A 146 -2.18 0.22 -15.19
N HIS A 147 -2.84 0.87 -14.22
CA HIS A 147 -2.45 0.82 -12.82
C HIS A 147 -3.36 -0.13 -12.03
N TYR A 148 -2.78 -0.82 -11.06
CA TYR A 148 -3.51 -1.79 -10.24
C TYR A 148 -3.07 -1.76 -8.77
N LEU A 149 -3.89 -2.33 -7.90
CA LEU A 149 -3.52 -2.81 -6.57
C LEU A 149 -3.65 -4.34 -6.55
N GLY A 150 -2.89 -5.01 -5.70
CA GLY A 150 -2.78 -6.47 -5.69
C GLY A 150 -4.10 -7.25 -5.55
N VAL A 151 -5.13 -6.63 -4.95
CA VAL A 151 -6.48 -7.20 -4.87
C VAL A 151 -7.14 -7.34 -6.26
N MET A 152 -6.82 -6.45 -7.21
CA MET A 152 -7.42 -6.47 -8.55
C MET A 152 -7.03 -7.72 -9.34
N PRO A 153 -5.74 -8.08 -9.49
CA PRO A 153 -5.34 -9.34 -10.10
C PRO A 153 -6.03 -10.56 -9.47
N SER A 154 -6.12 -10.60 -8.13
CA SER A 154 -6.77 -11.70 -7.44
C SER A 154 -8.23 -11.85 -7.82
N ILE A 155 -8.99 -10.75 -7.79
CA ILE A 155 -10.42 -10.76 -8.18
C ILE A 155 -10.60 -11.13 -9.65
N LEU A 156 -9.74 -10.60 -10.55
CA LEU A 156 -9.83 -10.90 -11.99
C LEU A 156 -9.53 -12.37 -12.30
N MET A 157 -8.68 -13.01 -11.52
CA MET A 157 -8.37 -14.44 -11.67
C MET A 157 -9.54 -15.36 -11.27
N GLU A 158 -10.40 -14.91 -10.33
CA GLU A 158 -11.61 -15.65 -9.93
C GLU A 158 -12.74 -15.58 -10.98
N LEU A 159 -12.69 -14.64 -11.90
CA LEU A 159 -13.67 -14.54 -12.97
C LEU A 159 -13.50 -15.69 -13.98
N PRO A 160 -14.61 -16.19 -14.58
CA PRO A 160 -14.52 -17.20 -15.63
C PRO A 160 -13.57 -16.78 -16.75
N GLN A 161 -12.82 -17.73 -17.29
CA GLN A 161 -11.99 -17.48 -18.48
C GLN A 161 -12.85 -17.14 -19.69
N SER A 162 -12.34 -16.24 -20.53
CA SER A 162 -13.02 -15.78 -21.73
C SER A 162 -12.04 -15.74 -22.91
N GLU A 163 -12.52 -15.99 -24.10
CA GLU A 163 -11.78 -15.80 -25.36
C GLU A 163 -11.29 -14.34 -25.51
N ASN A 164 -11.97 -13.42 -24.82
CA ASN A 164 -11.65 -11.99 -24.82
C ASN A 164 -10.61 -11.59 -23.78
N ASP A 165 -10.06 -12.51 -22.97
CA ASP A 165 -9.09 -12.18 -21.92
C ASP A 165 -7.82 -11.52 -22.48
N ARG A 166 -7.49 -11.74 -23.76
CA ARG A 166 -6.35 -11.14 -24.46
C ARG A 166 -6.72 -10.12 -25.55
N THR A 167 -7.99 -9.79 -25.71
CA THR A 167 -8.45 -8.85 -26.75
C THR A 167 -8.32 -7.38 -26.31
N HIS A 168 -7.10 -6.95 -25.98
CA HIS A 168 -6.78 -5.59 -25.55
C HIS A 168 -5.39 -5.17 -26.06
N LYS A 169 -5.03 -3.89 -25.86
CA LYS A 169 -3.74 -3.32 -26.27
C LYS A 169 -2.75 -3.13 -25.12
N VAL A 170 -3.10 -3.61 -23.93
CA VAL A 170 -2.27 -3.43 -22.72
C VAL A 170 -0.92 -4.12 -22.91
N ARG A 171 0.16 -3.36 -22.71
CA ARG A 171 1.54 -3.82 -22.79
C ARG A 171 2.09 -4.20 -21.41
N PHE A 172 1.65 -3.51 -20.36
CA PHE A 172 2.04 -3.78 -18.98
C PHE A 172 1.01 -3.24 -17.98
N GLY A 173 1.04 -3.80 -16.78
CA GLY A 173 0.42 -3.21 -15.59
C GLY A 173 1.48 -2.73 -14.61
N PHE A 174 1.29 -1.58 -13.96
CA PHE A 174 2.16 -1.07 -12.90
C PHE A 174 1.37 -0.92 -11.60
N GLY A 175 1.89 -1.48 -10.52
CA GLY A 175 1.19 -1.47 -9.23
C GLY A 175 2.01 -2.10 -8.11
N ALA A 176 1.33 -2.67 -7.13
CA ALA A 176 1.98 -3.36 -6.02
C ALA A 176 1.08 -4.43 -5.39
N GLY A 177 1.71 -5.44 -4.79
CA GLY A 177 1.04 -6.40 -3.92
C GLY A 177 0.34 -7.54 -4.65
N VAL A 178 0.82 -7.96 -5.81
CA VAL A 178 0.31 -9.16 -6.49
C VAL A 178 0.58 -10.39 -5.62
N ALA A 179 -0.46 -11.20 -5.42
CA ALA A 179 -0.28 -12.47 -4.72
C ALA A 179 0.73 -13.36 -5.47
N PRO A 180 1.84 -13.80 -4.83
CA PRO A 180 2.92 -14.50 -5.52
C PRO A 180 2.46 -15.69 -6.35
N LYS A 181 1.57 -16.51 -5.81
CA LYS A 181 1.01 -17.70 -6.47
C LYS A 181 0.18 -17.39 -7.72
N LEU A 182 -0.36 -16.18 -7.82
CA LEU A 182 -1.22 -15.76 -8.94
C LEU A 182 -0.45 -14.98 -10.03
N HIS A 183 0.72 -14.44 -9.72
CA HIS A 183 1.43 -13.52 -10.59
C HIS A 183 1.69 -14.11 -11.99
N ALA A 184 2.38 -15.26 -12.06
CA ALA A 184 2.66 -15.92 -13.34
C ALA A 184 1.38 -16.37 -14.07
N ALA A 185 0.40 -16.88 -13.33
CA ALA A 185 -0.88 -17.32 -13.90
C ALA A 185 -1.67 -16.14 -14.50
N PHE A 186 -1.64 -14.97 -13.84
CA PHE A 186 -2.25 -13.74 -14.35
C PHE A 186 -1.61 -13.30 -15.67
N GLU A 187 -0.26 -13.19 -15.70
CA GLU A 187 0.46 -12.80 -16.92
C GLU A 187 0.20 -13.78 -18.08
N ASN A 188 0.16 -15.08 -17.78
CA ASN A 188 -0.15 -16.10 -18.78
C ASN A 188 -1.60 -16.00 -19.29
N ARG A 189 -2.56 -15.72 -18.42
CA ARG A 189 -3.97 -15.61 -18.81
C ARG A 189 -4.21 -14.36 -19.65
N PHE A 190 -3.77 -13.21 -19.19
CA PHE A 190 -4.10 -11.93 -19.81
C PHE A 190 -3.05 -11.43 -20.82
N GLY A 191 -1.86 -12.02 -20.89
CA GLY A 191 -0.88 -11.81 -21.95
C GLY A 191 -0.03 -10.55 -21.83
N PHE A 192 0.09 -9.96 -20.65
CA PHE A 192 0.99 -8.83 -20.39
C PHE A 192 1.62 -8.92 -18.99
N PRO A 193 2.82 -8.35 -18.79
CA PRO A 193 3.52 -8.38 -17.53
C PRO A 193 2.94 -7.41 -16.50
N LEU A 194 3.04 -7.78 -15.21
CA LEU A 194 2.79 -6.90 -14.07
C LEU A 194 4.13 -6.47 -13.46
N SER A 195 4.38 -5.17 -13.44
CA SER A 195 5.50 -4.57 -12.71
C SER A 195 5.05 -4.17 -11.32
N GLU A 196 5.80 -4.57 -10.31
CA GLU A 196 5.58 -4.16 -8.93
C GLU A 196 6.50 -3.00 -8.57
N GLY A 197 5.96 -2.01 -7.86
CA GLY A 197 6.72 -0.87 -7.38
C GLY A 197 6.47 -0.62 -5.90
N TRP A 198 7.51 -0.19 -5.19
CA TRP A 198 7.42 0.31 -3.84
C TRP A 198 7.66 1.82 -3.84
N ALA A 199 6.74 2.54 -3.26
CA ALA A 199 6.84 3.95 -2.92
C ALA A 199 5.80 4.29 -1.83
N MET A 200 5.95 5.45 -1.22
CA MET A 200 5.02 6.02 -0.24
C MET A 200 4.60 7.41 -0.70
N THR A 201 3.53 7.97 -0.13
CA THR A 201 3.19 9.38 -0.35
C THR A 201 4.35 10.29 0.06
N GLU A 202 5.02 9.94 1.15
CA GLU A 202 6.16 10.66 1.67
C GLU A 202 7.40 10.58 0.77
N THR A 203 7.60 9.46 0.08
CA THR A 203 8.81 9.28 -0.74
C THR A 203 8.67 9.78 -2.17
N GLY A 204 7.47 9.83 -2.73
CA GLY A 204 7.25 10.30 -4.12
C GLY A 204 8.21 9.65 -5.11
N ALA A 205 8.92 10.47 -5.88
CA ALA A 205 10.01 10.06 -6.76
C ALA A 205 11.40 10.10 -6.09
N GLY A 206 11.48 10.59 -4.84
CA GLY A 206 12.73 10.64 -4.08
C GLY A 206 13.23 9.26 -3.67
N ALA A 207 12.31 8.31 -3.46
CA ALA A 207 12.66 6.90 -3.24
C ALA A 207 11.59 5.98 -3.83
N VAL A 208 11.93 5.32 -4.91
CA VAL A 208 11.11 4.31 -5.59
C VAL A 208 11.97 3.09 -5.91
N ILE A 209 11.42 1.93 -5.66
CA ILE A 209 12.03 0.64 -6.06
C ILE A 209 11.02 -0.05 -6.96
N ALA A 210 11.40 -0.39 -8.18
CA ALA A 210 10.52 -1.00 -9.17
C ALA A 210 11.10 -2.30 -9.72
N ASN A 211 10.26 -3.32 -9.77
CA ASN A 211 10.59 -4.63 -10.36
C ASN A 211 10.17 -4.66 -11.83
N ASN A 212 10.79 -3.78 -12.63
CA ASN A 212 10.41 -3.49 -14.01
C ASN A 212 11.40 -4.01 -15.07
N GLN A 213 12.46 -4.69 -14.66
CA GLN A 213 13.46 -5.23 -15.57
C GLN A 213 13.06 -6.62 -16.12
N PRO A 214 13.58 -7.05 -17.29
CA PRO A 214 13.25 -8.36 -17.86
C PRO A 214 13.55 -9.55 -16.95
N ASP A 215 14.58 -9.43 -16.08
CA ASP A 215 14.98 -10.45 -15.11
C ASP A 215 14.24 -10.36 -13.75
N ARG A 216 13.11 -9.64 -13.72
CA ARG A 216 12.26 -9.51 -12.53
C ARG A 216 11.84 -10.88 -11.98
N LEU A 217 11.73 -11.00 -10.68
CA LEU A 217 11.36 -12.24 -10.00
C LEU A 217 9.83 -12.38 -9.91
N VAL A 218 9.21 -12.90 -10.99
CA VAL A 218 7.76 -13.14 -11.05
C VAL A 218 7.33 -14.14 -9.97
N GLY A 219 6.29 -13.81 -9.21
CA GLY A 219 5.74 -14.67 -8.16
C GLY A 219 6.59 -14.77 -6.89
N LYS A 220 7.55 -13.87 -6.68
CA LYS A 220 8.40 -13.84 -5.49
C LYS A 220 8.13 -12.66 -4.56
N ALA A 221 7.17 -11.79 -4.87
CA ALA A 221 6.91 -10.52 -4.15
C ALA A 221 8.16 -9.65 -3.99
N ALA A 222 9.03 -9.67 -5.02
CA ALA A 222 10.22 -8.85 -5.04
C ALA A 222 9.85 -7.40 -5.37
N LEU A 223 10.39 -6.45 -4.60
CA LEU A 223 10.24 -5.01 -4.87
C LEU A 223 11.08 -4.58 -6.08
N GLY A 224 12.15 -5.29 -6.38
CA GLY A 224 13.13 -4.97 -7.42
C GLY A 224 14.53 -4.77 -6.87
N ARG A 225 15.42 -4.21 -7.70
CA ARG A 225 16.77 -3.81 -7.32
C ARG A 225 16.84 -2.31 -7.06
N LEU A 226 17.84 -1.94 -6.27
CA LEU A 226 18.11 -0.55 -5.95
C LEU A 226 18.56 0.22 -7.19
N PRO A 227 17.90 1.34 -7.54
CA PRO A 227 18.39 2.20 -8.60
C PRO A 227 19.64 2.98 -8.15
N ASP A 228 20.53 3.32 -9.09
CA ASP A 228 21.84 3.93 -8.80
C ASP A 228 21.77 5.26 -8.05
N TRP A 229 20.69 6.01 -8.19
CA TRP A 229 20.49 7.32 -7.57
C TRP A 229 19.91 7.26 -6.15
N LEU A 230 19.54 6.09 -5.65
CA LEU A 230 18.95 5.88 -4.33
C LEU A 230 19.98 5.28 -3.38
N GLU A 231 20.04 5.76 -2.16
CA GLU A 231 20.75 5.12 -1.03
C GLU A 231 19.75 4.52 -0.07
N ILE A 232 20.07 3.33 0.44
CA ILE A 232 19.29 2.69 1.49
C ILE A 232 20.18 2.17 2.61
N ARG A 233 19.58 2.03 3.80
CA ARG A 233 20.08 1.22 4.89
C ARG A 233 18.96 0.29 5.34
N LEU A 234 19.30 -0.92 5.74
CA LEU A 234 18.41 -1.82 6.45
C LEU A 234 18.93 -1.91 7.88
N VAL A 235 18.13 -1.48 8.85
CA VAL A 235 18.59 -1.35 10.23
C VAL A 235 17.72 -2.12 11.22
N ASP A 236 18.37 -2.58 12.31
CA ASP A 236 17.69 -3.16 13.46
C ASP A 236 16.99 -2.07 14.31
N GLU A 237 16.43 -2.45 15.45
CA GLU A 237 15.74 -1.53 16.36
C GLU A 237 16.69 -0.52 17.06
N ASN A 238 17.99 -0.79 17.07
CA ASN A 238 19.04 0.07 17.63
C ASN A 238 19.66 0.98 16.56
N GLY A 239 19.15 0.95 15.30
CA GLY A 239 19.68 1.72 14.18
C GLY A 239 21.00 1.18 13.59
N ARG A 240 21.36 -0.07 13.89
CA ARG A 240 22.54 -0.75 13.35
C ARG A 240 22.19 -1.45 12.07
N ASP A 241 23.09 -1.41 11.08
CA ASP A 241 22.89 -2.10 9.81
C ASP A 241 22.77 -3.61 10.03
N VAL A 242 21.78 -4.23 9.37
CA VAL A 242 21.62 -5.68 9.34
C VAL A 242 22.33 -6.27 8.12
N PRO A 243 22.85 -7.50 8.20
CA PRO A 243 23.46 -8.18 7.05
C PRO A 243 22.42 -8.51 5.97
N ASP A 244 22.91 -8.87 4.77
CA ASP A 244 22.05 -9.41 3.72
C ASP A 244 21.34 -10.68 4.21
N ASP A 245 20.16 -10.91 3.67
CA ASP A 245 19.23 -11.99 4.03
C ASP A 245 18.52 -11.80 5.38
N GLU A 246 18.88 -10.79 6.17
CA GLU A 246 18.15 -10.43 7.40
C GLU A 246 17.18 -9.26 7.17
N PRO A 247 16.01 -9.28 7.83
CA PRO A 247 15.04 -8.20 7.75
C PRO A 247 15.47 -7.00 8.61
N GLY A 248 15.34 -5.78 8.06
CA GLY A 248 15.59 -4.53 8.75
C GLY A 248 14.62 -3.43 8.33
N GLU A 249 14.48 -2.38 9.15
CA GLU A 249 13.75 -1.19 8.72
C GLU A 249 14.46 -0.55 7.53
N LEU A 250 13.70 -0.29 6.47
CA LEU A 250 14.18 0.40 5.28
C LEU A 250 14.31 1.89 5.55
N LEU A 251 15.53 2.38 5.55
CA LEU A 251 15.84 3.80 5.53
C LEU A 251 16.25 4.19 4.12
N VAL A 252 15.77 5.35 3.65
CA VAL A 252 16.01 5.80 2.28
C VAL A 252 16.43 7.27 2.24
N ARG A 253 17.23 7.62 1.24
CA ARG A 253 17.50 9.00 0.84
C ARG A 253 18.00 9.05 -0.59
N ARG A 254 17.88 10.19 -1.25
CA ARG A 254 18.47 10.40 -2.56
C ARG A 254 19.98 10.64 -2.46
N LYS A 255 20.77 10.08 -3.39
CA LYS A 255 22.19 10.41 -3.52
C LYS A 255 22.37 11.86 -3.99
N GLY A 256 23.43 12.50 -3.54
CA GLY A 256 23.82 13.85 -3.98
C GLY A 256 23.63 14.93 -2.92
N SER A 257 23.62 16.18 -3.33
CA SER A 257 23.57 17.35 -2.44
C SER A 257 22.20 17.61 -1.82
N ASP A 258 21.13 17.07 -2.40
CA ASP A 258 19.77 17.20 -1.88
C ASP A 258 19.16 15.82 -1.63
N PRO A 259 19.32 15.28 -0.41
CA PRO A 259 18.82 13.95 -0.05
C PRO A 259 17.30 13.86 0.04
N ARG A 260 16.60 15.02 0.06
CA ARG A 260 15.13 15.10 0.13
C ARG A 260 14.47 15.39 -1.22
N ARG A 261 15.23 15.52 -2.29
CA ARG A 261 14.67 15.79 -3.61
C ARG A 261 13.68 14.74 -4.05
N GLY A 262 12.47 15.15 -4.43
CA GLY A 262 11.38 14.30 -4.87
C GLY A 262 10.60 13.61 -3.73
N PHE A 263 10.95 13.89 -2.46
CA PHE A 263 10.16 13.51 -1.30
C PHE A 263 9.08 14.57 -1.01
N PHE A 264 8.15 14.26 -0.09
CA PHE A 264 7.25 15.26 0.47
C PHE A 264 8.04 16.35 1.19
N ARG A 265 7.45 17.53 1.29
CA ARG A 265 8.09 18.66 1.96
C ARG A 265 8.11 18.48 3.48
N GLU A 266 6.93 18.23 4.06
CA GLU A 266 6.72 18.09 5.49
C GLU A 266 5.34 17.48 5.82
N TYR A 267 5.12 17.07 7.06
CA TYR A 267 3.79 16.82 7.57
C TYR A 267 3.11 18.14 7.97
N TYR A 268 1.92 18.38 7.46
CA TYR A 268 1.16 19.60 7.67
C TYR A 268 0.91 19.87 9.16
N LYS A 269 1.41 21.00 9.67
CA LYS A 269 1.32 21.41 11.07
C LYS A 269 1.89 20.40 12.08
N ASP A 270 2.83 19.56 11.66
CA ASP A 270 3.46 18.54 12.51
C ASP A 270 4.98 18.48 12.24
N PRO A 271 5.73 19.53 12.64
CA PRO A 271 7.17 19.58 12.42
C PRO A 271 7.93 18.48 13.20
N GLU A 272 7.45 18.10 14.38
CA GLU A 272 8.08 17.05 15.21
C GLU A 272 8.02 15.69 14.48
N ALA A 273 6.86 15.34 13.89
CA ALA A 273 6.76 14.13 13.09
C ALA A 273 7.64 14.19 11.83
N THR A 274 7.80 15.38 11.23
CA THR A 274 8.66 15.58 10.07
C THR A 274 10.13 15.33 10.43
N GLU A 275 10.61 15.91 11.51
CA GLU A 275 11.97 15.71 12.02
C GLU A 275 12.22 14.26 12.40
N THR A 276 11.27 13.63 13.09
CA THR A 276 11.34 12.21 13.44
C THR A 276 11.45 11.31 12.20
N ALA A 277 10.66 11.60 11.17
CA ALA A 277 10.70 10.84 9.92
C ALA A 277 12.05 10.98 9.17
N TRP A 278 12.75 12.09 9.38
CA TRP A 278 14.07 12.39 8.78
C TRP A 278 15.24 12.29 9.76
N ALA A 279 15.10 11.48 10.81
CA ALA A 279 16.14 11.36 11.81
C ALA A 279 17.49 10.93 11.21
N ASN A 280 18.56 11.56 11.67
CA ASN A 280 19.95 11.27 11.25
C ASN A 280 20.22 11.39 9.75
N GLY A 281 19.43 12.22 9.02
CA GLY A 281 19.59 12.46 7.59
C GLY A 281 19.08 11.31 6.69
N TRP A 282 18.24 10.43 7.23
CA TRP A 282 17.59 9.34 6.54
C TRP A 282 16.08 9.42 6.75
N PHE A 283 15.32 9.13 5.69
CA PHE A 283 13.89 8.97 5.82
C PHE A 283 13.56 7.57 6.34
N HIS A 284 12.91 7.53 7.51
CA HIS A 284 12.44 6.31 8.16
C HIS A 284 11.10 5.88 7.57
N THR A 285 11.10 4.85 6.75
CA THR A 285 9.88 4.43 6.04
C THR A 285 8.89 3.69 6.94
N GLY A 286 9.37 3.09 8.02
CA GLY A 286 8.61 2.18 8.85
C GLY A 286 8.28 0.85 8.15
N ASP A 287 8.80 0.60 6.96
CA ASP A 287 8.70 -0.66 6.24
C ASP A 287 9.90 -1.55 6.58
N VAL A 288 9.65 -2.82 6.85
CA VAL A 288 10.70 -3.82 7.05
C VAL A 288 10.92 -4.53 5.72
N VAL A 289 12.17 -4.55 5.30
CA VAL A 289 12.61 -5.09 4.01
C VAL A 289 13.78 -6.03 4.25
N ARG A 290 13.92 -7.04 3.42
CA ARG A 290 15.08 -7.95 3.36
C ARG A 290 15.76 -7.78 2.02
N ARG A 291 17.08 -7.68 2.00
CA ARG A 291 17.90 -7.67 0.79
C ARG A 291 18.61 -9.00 0.62
N GLU A 292 18.45 -9.64 -0.52
CA GLU A 292 19.20 -10.83 -0.87
C GLU A 292 20.57 -10.48 -1.49
N LYS A 293 21.51 -11.41 -1.44
CA LYS A 293 22.88 -11.26 -2.00
C LYS A 293 22.91 -10.90 -3.49
N ASN A 294 21.85 -11.24 -4.24
CA ASN A 294 21.69 -10.88 -5.66
C ASN A 294 21.21 -9.43 -5.85
N GLY A 295 21.02 -8.68 -4.75
CA GLY A 295 20.61 -7.29 -4.74
C GLY A 295 19.10 -7.04 -4.83
N PHE A 296 18.28 -8.09 -4.94
CA PHE A 296 16.83 -7.94 -4.87
C PHE A 296 16.35 -7.63 -3.46
N LEU A 297 15.39 -6.73 -3.39
CA LEU A 297 14.70 -6.32 -2.16
C LEU A 297 13.32 -6.95 -2.08
N PHE A 298 12.94 -7.37 -0.87
CA PHE A 298 11.67 -8.01 -0.61
C PHE A 298 10.98 -7.33 0.57
N PHE A 299 9.72 -6.95 0.37
CA PHE A 299 8.90 -6.43 1.46
C PHE A 299 8.60 -7.56 2.46
N VAL A 300 8.82 -7.29 3.73
CA VAL A 300 8.51 -8.23 4.81
C VAL A 300 7.23 -7.83 5.51
N ASP A 301 7.18 -6.65 6.14
CA ASP A 301 5.97 -6.07 6.76
C ASP A 301 6.21 -4.60 7.14
N ARG A 302 5.20 -3.96 7.69
CA ARG A 302 5.34 -2.69 8.42
C ARG A 302 5.94 -2.93 9.81
N ARG A 303 6.91 -2.12 10.23
CA ARG A 303 7.57 -2.22 11.55
C ARG A 303 6.58 -2.33 12.71
N LYS A 304 5.48 -1.61 12.65
CA LYS A 304 4.40 -1.62 13.65
C LYS A 304 3.52 -2.88 13.63
N ASN A 305 3.58 -3.67 12.57
CA ASN A 305 2.80 -4.90 12.39
C ASN A 305 3.64 -6.15 12.63
N VAL A 306 4.96 -5.99 12.79
CA VAL A 306 5.85 -7.09 13.14
C VAL A 306 5.50 -7.55 14.55
N ILE A 307 5.21 -8.83 14.69
CA ILE A 307 4.89 -9.49 15.96
C ILE A 307 6.20 -9.99 16.56
N ARG A 308 6.59 -9.49 17.72
CA ARG A 308 7.87 -9.82 18.36
C ARG A 308 7.67 -10.90 19.41
N ARG A 309 7.83 -12.14 19.00
CA ARG A 309 7.60 -13.30 19.85
C ARG A 309 8.91 -14.02 20.20
N SER A 310 9.31 -13.98 21.47
CA SER A 310 10.51 -14.69 21.97
C SER A 310 11.79 -14.39 21.17
N GLY A 311 11.97 -13.12 20.74
CA GLY A 311 13.12 -12.69 19.92
C GLY A 311 12.94 -12.89 18.41
N GLU A 312 11.89 -13.58 17.97
CA GLU A 312 11.56 -13.75 16.56
C GLU A 312 10.68 -12.60 16.05
N ASN A 313 11.01 -12.07 14.88
CA ASN A 313 10.21 -11.09 14.17
C ASN A 313 9.29 -11.81 13.18
N ILE A 314 7.98 -11.75 13.42
CA ILE A 314 6.97 -12.43 12.62
C ILE A 314 6.20 -11.39 11.81
N ALA A 315 6.22 -11.50 10.49
CA ALA A 315 5.43 -10.67 9.61
C ALA A 315 3.95 -11.10 9.66
N ALA A 316 3.06 -10.20 10.08
CA ALA A 316 1.62 -10.49 10.12
C ALA A 316 1.08 -10.90 8.74
N VAL A 317 1.55 -10.23 7.69
CA VAL A 317 1.16 -10.53 6.28
C VAL A 317 1.57 -11.94 5.85
N GLU A 318 2.72 -12.44 6.30
CA GLU A 318 3.14 -13.82 6.01
C GLU A 318 2.17 -14.83 6.62
N VAL A 319 1.82 -14.63 7.88
CA VAL A 319 0.87 -15.51 8.59
C VAL A 319 -0.51 -15.46 7.93
N GLU A 320 -1.02 -14.26 7.61
CA GLU A 320 -2.28 -14.07 6.87
C GLU A 320 -2.27 -14.81 5.54
N SER A 321 -1.19 -14.67 4.76
CA SER A 321 -1.04 -15.34 3.47
C SER A 321 -1.04 -16.86 3.57
N VAL A 322 -0.51 -17.42 4.66
CA VAL A 322 -0.59 -18.85 4.91
C VAL A 322 -2.00 -19.25 5.29
N LEU A 323 -2.63 -18.58 6.26
CA LEU A 323 -3.97 -18.89 6.72
C LEU A 323 -5.03 -18.82 5.60
N MET A 324 -4.91 -17.87 4.71
CA MET A 324 -5.76 -17.72 3.52
C MET A 324 -5.65 -18.87 2.50
N ARG A 325 -4.72 -19.79 2.66
CA ARG A 325 -4.63 -21.01 1.84
C ARG A 325 -5.47 -22.17 2.39
N HIS A 326 -5.94 -22.04 3.63
CA HIS A 326 -6.85 -23.05 4.19
C HIS A 326 -8.24 -22.95 3.53
N PRO A 327 -8.86 -24.06 3.10
CA PRO A 327 -10.12 -24.02 2.35
C PRO A 327 -11.27 -23.34 3.09
N ASP A 328 -11.31 -23.45 4.41
CA ASP A 328 -12.39 -22.89 5.23
C ASP A 328 -12.19 -21.41 5.59
N VAL A 329 -10.99 -20.81 5.31
CA VAL A 329 -10.69 -19.42 5.64
C VAL A 329 -11.00 -18.51 4.45
N THR A 330 -11.98 -17.63 4.63
CA THR A 330 -12.38 -16.64 3.63
C THR A 330 -11.73 -15.29 3.82
N ALA A 331 -11.36 -14.94 5.07
CA ALA A 331 -10.56 -13.75 5.37
C ALA A 331 -9.70 -14.00 6.62
N ALA A 332 -8.48 -13.46 6.63
CA ALA A 332 -7.55 -13.54 7.74
C ALA A 332 -6.92 -12.19 8.04
N GLY A 333 -6.99 -11.76 9.30
CA GLY A 333 -6.28 -10.59 9.81
C GLY A 333 -5.48 -10.98 11.04
N VAL A 334 -4.18 -10.66 11.06
CA VAL A 334 -3.26 -11.06 12.13
C VAL A 334 -2.68 -9.84 12.83
N ALA A 335 -2.67 -9.86 14.15
CA ALA A 335 -2.17 -8.78 14.97
C ALA A 335 -1.35 -9.30 16.18
N PRO A 336 -0.39 -8.51 16.70
CA PRO A 336 0.25 -8.81 17.96
C PRO A 336 -0.71 -8.58 19.13
N VAL A 337 -0.70 -9.50 20.08
CA VAL A 337 -1.29 -9.29 21.41
C VAL A 337 -0.23 -9.50 22.48
N PRO A 338 -0.27 -8.78 23.63
CA PRO A 338 0.73 -8.92 24.66
C PRO A 338 0.77 -10.34 25.25
N ASP A 339 1.97 -10.87 25.43
CA ASP A 339 2.23 -12.12 26.17
C ASP A 339 3.26 -11.84 27.26
N PRO A 340 2.98 -12.17 28.54
CA PRO A 340 3.84 -11.80 29.67
C PRO A 340 5.20 -12.51 29.66
N ILE A 341 5.37 -13.58 28.90
CA ILE A 341 6.61 -14.37 28.84
C ILE A 341 7.35 -14.12 27.52
N ARG A 342 6.60 -13.93 26.43
CA ARG A 342 7.14 -13.95 25.06
C ARG A 342 7.23 -12.58 24.40
N GLY A 343 6.77 -11.53 25.05
CA GLY A 343 6.59 -10.19 24.52
C GLY A 343 5.25 -10.07 23.80
N ASP A 344 5.17 -10.58 22.58
CA ASP A 344 3.91 -10.71 21.85
C ASP A 344 3.53 -12.18 21.63
N GLU A 345 2.23 -12.42 21.41
CA GLU A 345 1.71 -13.65 20.82
C GLU A 345 0.95 -13.31 19.52
N VAL A 346 0.92 -14.27 18.62
CA VAL A 346 0.22 -14.14 17.32
C VAL A 346 -1.27 -14.36 17.54
N PHE A 347 -2.08 -13.35 17.22
CA PHE A 347 -3.53 -13.39 17.28
C PHE A 347 -4.11 -13.31 15.86
N ALA A 348 -5.01 -14.24 15.50
CA ALA A 348 -5.72 -14.23 14.24
C ALA A 348 -7.21 -13.95 14.41
N CYS A 349 -7.71 -12.93 13.69
CA CYS A 349 -9.13 -12.72 13.43
C CYS A 349 -9.45 -13.38 12.09
N LEU A 350 -10.31 -14.39 12.09
CA LEU A 350 -10.65 -15.18 10.90
C LEU A 350 -12.13 -15.07 10.57
N THR A 351 -12.44 -15.01 9.28
CA THR A 351 -13.78 -15.26 8.76
C THR A 351 -13.81 -16.65 8.14
N VAL A 352 -14.72 -17.48 8.61
CA VAL A 352 -14.91 -18.86 8.17
C VAL A 352 -16.42 -19.17 8.01
N SER A 353 -16.77 -20.22 7.28
CA SER A 353 -18.17 -20.64 7.13
C SER A 353 -18.74 -21.32 8.38
N ASP A 354 -17.90 -22.01 9.16
CA ASP A 354 -18.31 -22.73 10.38
C ASP A 354 -17.40 -22.34 11.56
N PRO A 355 -17.77 -21.33 12.37
CA PRO A 355 -16.94 -20.75 13.41
C PRO A 355 -17.00 -21.55 14.73
N THR A 356 -16.41 -22.75 14.76
CA THR A 356 -16.37 -23.63 15.94
C THR A 356 -14.96 -23.76 16.53
N PRO A 357 -14.79 -24.11 17.80
CA PRO A 357 -13.49 -24.42 18.40
C PRO A 357 -12.73 -25.50 17.64
N GLU A 358 -13.44 -26.49 17.12
CA GLU A 358 -12.90 -27.59 16.34
C GLU A 358 -12.29 -27.10 15.03
N THR A 359 -12.98 -26.19 14.34
CA THR A 359 -12.47 -25.53 13.13
C THR A 359 -11.19 -24.73 13.41
N ALA A 360 -11.13 -23.99 14.52
CA ALA A 360 -9.94 -23.27 14.93
C ALA A 360 -8.75 -24.20 15.19
N GLU A 361 -8.99 -25.33 15.84
CA GLU A 361 -7.97 -26.35 16.10
C GLU A 361 -7.46 -26.98 14.79
N GLN A 362 -8.35 -27.31 13.86
CA GLN A 362 -8.01 -27.86 12.54
C GLN A 362 -7.15 -26.89 11.73
N ILE A 363 -7.54 -25.61 11.65
CA ILE A 363 -6.77 -24.55 11.00
C ILE A 363 -5.38 -24.42 11.63
N THR A 364 -5.29 -24.44 12.98
CA THR A 364 -4.01 -24.35 13.69
C THR A 364 -3.11 -25.54 13.43
N ARG A 365 -3.64 -26.76 13.46
CA ARG A 365 -2.88 -27.99 13.17
C ARG A 365 -2.39 -27.99 11.73
N TRP A 366 -3.23 -27.63 10.79
CA TRP A 366 -2.85 -27.47 9.40
C TRP A 366 -1.75 -26.40 9.23
N ALA A 367 -1.87 -25.24 9.90
CA ALA A 367 -0.88 -24.17 9.84
C ALA A 367 0.50 -24.58 10.41
N LEU A 368 0.52 -25.47 11.43
CA LEU A 368 1.75 -26.05 11.99
C LEU A 368 2.54 -26.90 10.97
N ASP A 369 1.88 -27.41 9.93
CA ASP A 369 2.53 -28.12 8.82
C ASP A 369 2.99 -27.18 7.70
N GLN A 370 2.50 -25.93 7.67
CA GLN A 370 2.79 -24.96 6.60
C GLN A 370 3.83 -23.91 6.99
N MET A 371 4.01 -23.64 8.28
CA MET A 371 4.93 -22.62 8.76
C MET A 371 5.58 -23.00 10.09
N ALA A 372 6.62 -22.27 10.49
CA ALA A 372 7.30 -22.49 11.76
C ALA A 372 6.32 -22.32 12.93
N TYR A 373 6.40 -23.19 13.94
CA TYR A 373 5.47 -23.25 15.09
C TYR A 373 5.28 -21.91 15.81
N TYR A 374 6.32 -21.07 15.86
CA TYR A 374 6.27 -19.79 16.54
C TYR A 374 5.45 -18.75 15.76
N LYS A 375 5.29 -18.90 14.45
CA LYS A 375 4.48 -18.05 13.58
C LYS A 375 2.99 -18.39 13.62
N VAL A 376 2.63 -19.61 13.94
CA VAL A 376 1.24 -20.05 13.99
C VAL A 376 0.47 -19.26 15.05
N PRO A 377 -0.78 -18.81 14.82
CA PRO A 377 -1.58 -18.13 15.82
C PRO A 377 -1.72 -18.91 17.12
N GLY A 378 -1.45 -18.24 18.25
CA GLY A 378 -1.70 -18.78 19.57
C GLY A 378 -3.13 -18.54 20.03
N TYR A 379 -3.79 -17.53 19.43
CA TYR A 379 -5.18 -17.19 19.67
C TYR A 379 -5.92 -17.02 18.35
N ILE A 380 -7.14 -17.52 18.28
CA ILE A 380 -8.06 -17.33 17.16
C ILE A 380 -9.38 -16.77 17.67
N ALA A 381 -9.87 -15.71 17.02
CA ALA A 381 -11.25 -15.25 17.13
C ALA A 381 -11.91 -15.29 15.76
N PHE A 382 -13.12 -15.79 15.70
CA PHE A 382 -13.95 -15.69 14.50
C PHE A 382 -14.70 -14.38 14.49
N VAL A 383 -14.71 -13.71 13.34
CA VAL A 383 -15.33 -12.41 13.13
C VAL A 383 -16.17 -12.42 11.84
N ASP A 384 -17.24 -11.64 11.82
CA ASP A 384 -18.10 -11.54 10.63
C ASP A 384 -17.39 -10.82 9.48
N SER A 385 -16.55 -9.83 9.80
CA SER A 385 -15.76 -9.10 8.83
C SER A 385 -14.51 -8.50 9.45
N LEU A 386 -13.47 -8.30 8.63
CA LEU A 386 -12.27 -7.57 9.03
C LEU A 386 -12.45 -6.06 8.82
N PRO A 387 -11.79 -5.21 9.63
CA PRO A 387 -11.77 -3.78 9.41
C PRO A 387 -10.95 -3.46 8.15
N LEU A 388 -11.62 -2.95 7.10
CA LEU A 388 -11.02 -2.63 5.82
C LEU A 388 -11.13 -1.13 5.49
N THR A 389 -10.12 -0.60 4.80
CA THR A 389 -10.19 0.73 4.19
C THR A 389 -11.13 0.73 2.97
N SER A 390 -11.46 1.92 2.45
CA SER A 390 -12.18 2.05 1.18
C SER A 390 -11.46 1.39 -0.02
N THR A 391 -10.14 1.16 0.11
CA THR A 391 -9.31 0.46 -0.88
C THR A 391 -9.13 -1.03 -0.58
N GLN A 392 -9.95 -1.61 0.30
CA GLN A 392 -9.93 -3.03 0.69
C GLN A 392 -8.62 -3.48 1.35
N LYS A 393 -7.89 -2.57 2.00
CA LYS A 393 -6.71 -2.91 2.82
C LYS A 393 -7.11 -3.02 4.28
N ILE A 394 -6.53 -3.97 4.99
CA ILE A 394 -6.76 -4.14 6.44
C ILE A 394 -6.31 -2.86 7.19
N GLN A 395 -7.22 -2.30 7.98
CA GLN A 395 -6.95 -1.21 8.90
C GLN A 395 -6.24 -1.75 10.14
N ARG A 396 -4.91 -1.78 10.12
CA ARG A 396 -4.07 -2.45 11.12
C ARG A 396 -4.31 -1.98 12.56
N ALA A 397 -4.55 -0.68 12.76
CA ALA A 397 -4.82 -0.13 14.08
C ALA A 397 -6.16 -0.66 14.64
N GLU A 398 -7.19 -0.68 13.81
CA GLU A 398 -8.51 -1.21 14.17
C GLU A 398 -8.46 -2.73 14.37
N LEU A 399 -7.70 -3.45 13.52
CA LEU A 399 -7.49 -4.89 13.69
C LEU A 399 -6.78 -5.21 15.02
N LYS A 400 -5.77 -4.42 15.39
CA LYS A 400 -5.09 -4.59 16.68
C LYS A 400 -6.02 -4.32 17.85
N ALA A 401 -6.83 -3.27 17.78
CA ALA A 401 -7.84 -2.97 18.80
C ALA A 401 -8.90 -4.10 18.88
N LEU A 402 -9.32 -4.64 17.74
CA LEU A 402 -10.23 -5.78 17.66
C LEU A 402 -9.63 -7.02 18.31
N ALA A 403 -8.37 -7.35 18.00
CA ALA A 403 -7.67 -8.49 18.59
C ALA A 403 -7.54 -8.36 20.12
N LEU A 404 -7.17 -7.18 20.61
CA LEU A 404 -7.08 -6.90 22.06
C LEU A 404 -8.44 -7.03 22.74
N HIS A 405 -9.50 -6.49 22.12
CA HIS A 405 -10.86 -6.64 22.63
C HIS A 405 -11.32 -8.11 22.69
N HIS A 406 -10.99 -8.90 21.66
CA HIS A 406 -11.31 -10.33 21.65
C HIS A 406 -10.47 -11.13 22.64
N LEU A 407 -9.21 -10.74 22.91
CA LEU A 407 -8.34 -11.45 23.85
C LEU A 407 -8.97 -11.54 25.26
N GLU A 408 -9.78 -10.55 25.64
CA GLU A 408 -10.49 -10.49 26.92
C GLU A 408 -11.82 -11.29 26.92
N LYS A 409 -12.27 -11.77 25.75
CA LYS A 409 -13.53 -12.48 25.61
C LYS A 409 -13.37 -14.00 25.76
N SER A 410 -14.33 -14.64 26.39
CA SER A 410 -14.43 -16.09 26.50
C SER A 410 -14.62 -16.82 25.16
N SER A 411 -15.05 -16.10 24.10
CA SER A 411 -15.20 -16.65 22.75
C SER A 411 -13.88 -16.78 21.99
N THR A 412 -12.78 -16.22 22.51
CA THR A 412 -11.46 -16.38 21.91
C THR A 412 -10.89 -17.76 22.25
N ILE A 413 -10.43 -18.45 21.21
CA ILE A 413 -9.92 -19.81 21.31
C ILE A 413 -8.42 -19.76 21.56
N ASN A 414 -8.00 -20.26 22.73
CA ASN A 414 -6.59 -20.32 23.11
C ASN A 414 -5.97 -21.64 22.65
N LEU A 415 -5.06 -21.56 21.70
CA LEU A 415 -4.37 -22.68 21.05
C LEU A 415 -2.85 -22.68 21.29
N VAL A 416 -2.37 -21.83 22.22
CA VAL A 416 -0.95 -21.74 22.57
C VAL A 416 -0.35 -23.09 22.96
N HIS A 417 -1.15 -23.96 23.58
CA HIS A 417 -0.74 -25.30 23.98
C HIS A 417 -0.37 -26.23 22.82
N LEU A 418 -0.88 -25.96 21.60
CA LEU A 418 -0.55 -26.72 20.38
C LEU A 418 0.81 -26.31 19.79
N LYS A 419 1.32 -25.13 20.12
CA LYS A 419 2.57 -24.57 19.58
C LYS A 419 3.80 -25.17 20.27
N LYS A 420 4.06 -26.46 20.02
CA LYS A 420 5.25 -27.16 20.54
C LYS A 420 6.31 -27.27 19.44
N ARG A 421 7.58 -27.04 19.82
CA ARG A 421 8.72 -27.33 18.94
C ARG A 421 8.70 -28.83 18.65
N ARG A 422 8.62 -29.23 17.38
CA ARG A 422 8.86 -30.63 17.01
C ARG A 422 10.32 -30.92 17.39
N VAL A 423 10.52 -31.82 18.37
CA VAL A 423 11.84 -32.38 18.67
C VAL A 423 12.07 -33.38 17.56
N SER A 424 13.01 -33.03 16.65
CA SER A 424 13.50 -33.93 15.60
C SER A 424 14.35 -35.02 16.22
#